data_c1f94fd0d2992651b1649cda2bef6e8d
#
_entry.id   c1f94fd0d2992651b1649cda2bef6e8d
#
_cell.length_a   1.000
_cell.length_b   1.000
_cell.length_c   1.000
_cell.angle_alpha   90.00
_cell.angle_beta   90.00
_cell.angle_gamma   90.00
#
_symmetry.space_group_name_H-M   'P 1'
#
loop_
_entity.id
_entity.type
_entity.pdbx_description
1 polymer ?
#
loop_
_entity_poly.entity_id
_entity_poly.type
_entity_poly.pdbx_seq_one_letter_code
_entity_poly.pdbx_strand_id
1 'polypeptide(L)'
;RTAGIRVMICTGRQSEAVRRRAADLKITDVYQNVGQKAVFLQAFMAENGYTRAQTAYCGDDLNDLAAMALCGFVACPADAAEEVKARADYICPQRGGEGAVRGAVEKILRSDGRWKAAVEKAFGAAL
;
A
#
# COMPACT_ATOMS: atom_id res chain seq x y z
N ARG A 1 -7.41 -7.35 2.31
CA ARG A 1 -8.70 -7.16 2.99
C ARG A 1 -9.18 -8.44 3.68
N THR A 2 -9.10 -9.55 2.99
CA THR A 2 -9.50 -10.88 3.53
C THR A 2 -8.73 -11.24 4.80
N ALA A 3 -7.49 -10.78 4.91
CA ALA A 3 -6.66 -10.98 6.11
C ALA A 3 -6.96 -9.97 7.24
N GLY A 4 -7.94 -9.08 7.07
CA GLY A 4 -8.29 -8.07 8.06
C GLY A 4 -7.47 -6.79 7.98
N ILE A 5 -6.73 -6.55 6.90
CA ILE A 5 -5.95 -5.34 6.70
C ILE A 5 -6.81 -4.29 6.00
N ARG A 6 -6.87 -3.09 6.57
CA ARG A 6 -7.50 -1.93 5.93
C ARG A 6 -6.59 -1.43 4.81
N VAL A 7 -7.16 -1.19 3.63
CA VAL A 7 -6.42 -0.74 2.45
C VAL A 7 -6.89 0.66 2.08
N MET A 8 -5.94 1.56 1.87
CA MET A 8 -6.21 2.94 1.46
C MET A 8 -5.45 3.28 0.19
N ILE A 9 -6.11 3.97 -0.72
CA ILE A 9 -5.47 4.59 -1.88
C ILE A 9 -5.41 6.09 -1.64
N CYS A 10 -4.20 6.66 -1.71
CA CYS A 10 -3.95 8.07 -1.54
C CYS A 10 -3.13 8.57 -2.73
N THR A 11 -3.69 9.48 -3.52
CA THR A 11 -3.06 9.98 -4.74
C THR A 11 -3.20 11.50 -4.87
N GLY A 12 -2.16 12.13 -5.40
CA GLY A 12 -2.18 13.57 -5.73
C GLY A 12 -2.96 13.89 -6.99
N ARG A 13 -3.34 12.89 -7.75
CA ARG A 13 -4.08 13.05 -9.01
C ARG A 13 -5.56 12.72 -8.82
N GLN A 14 -6.36 13.04 -9.84
CA GLN A 14 -7.73 12.56 -9.95
C GLN A 14 -7.82 11.66 -11.19
N SER A 15 -8.34 10.45 -10.98
CA SER A 15 -8.42 9.44 -12.04
C SER A 15 -9.68 8.60 -11.86
N GLU A 16 -10.49 8.58 -12.89
CA GLU A 16 -11.68 7.71 -12.95
C GLU A 16 -11.27 6.23 -12.99
N ALA A 17 -10.14 5.91 -13.62
CA ALA A 17 -9.62 4.56 -13.66
C ALA A 17 -9.25 4.05 -12.26
N VAL A 18 -8.63 4.88 -11.43
CA VAL A 18 -8.33 4.56 -10.02
C VAL A 18 -9.61 4.32 -9.24
N ARG A 19 -10.60 5.19 -9.41
CA ARG A 19 -11.89 5.06 -8.74
C ARG A 19 -12.58 3.74 -9.09
N ARG A 20 -12.63 3.40 -10.38
CA ARG A 20 -13.24 2.15 -10.87
C ARG A 20 -12.50 0.92 -10.33
N ARG A 21 -11.17 0.93 -10.39
CA ARG A 21 -10.37 -0.18 -9.90
C ARG A 21 -10.53 -0.39 -8.40
N ALA A 22 -10.56 0.69 -7.64
CA ALA A 22 -10.82 0.63 -6.20
C ALA A 22 -12.19 0.01 -5.90
N ALA A 23 -13.22 0.40 -6.65
CA ALA A 23 -14.56 -0.17 -6.51
C ALA A 23 -14.58 -1.68 -6.82
N ASP A 24 -13.91 -2.11 -7.89
CA ASP A 24 -13.78 -3.53 -8.25
C ASP A 24 -13.12 -4.33 -7.13
N LEU A 25 -12.11 -3.76 -6.49
CA LEU A 25 -11.38 -4.37 -5.37
C LEU A 25 -12.08 -4.18 -4.02
N LYS A 26 -13.22 -3.47 -4.02
CA LYS A 26 -13.97 -3.12 -2.80
C LYS A 26 -13.14 -2.34 -1.79
N ILE A 27 -12.25 -1.48 -2.26
CA ILE A 27 -11.50 -0.54 -1.44
C ILE A 27 -12.35 0.71 -1.28
N THR A 28 -12.69 1.05 -0.04
CA THR A 28 -13.57 2.18 0.27
C THR A 28 -12.80 3.44 0.67
N ASP A 29 -11.59 3.29 1.19
CA ASP A 29 -10.73 4.41 1.54
C ASP A 29 -9.94 4.87 0.31
N VAL A 30 -10.54 5.76 -0.49
CA VAL A 30 -9.93 6.29 -1.71
C VAL A 30 -9.93 7.81 -1.63
N TYR A 31 -8.73 8.39 -1.62
CA TYR A 31 -8.53 9.83 -1.46
C TYR A 31 -7.70 10.34 -2.63
N GLN A 32 -8.33 11.16 -3.46
CA GLN A 32 -7.72 11.76 -4.64
C GLN A 32 -7.43 13.24 -4.41
N ASN A 33 -6.63 13.86 -5.26
CA ASN A 33 -6.22 15.27 -5.14
C ASN A 33 -5.54 15.60 -3.81
N VAL A 34 -4.82 14.66 -3.23
CA VAL A 34 -4.08 14.87 -1.99
C VAL A 34 -2.73 15.50 -2.29
N GLY A 35 -2.59 16.80 -2.03
CA GLY A 35 -1.37 17.54 -2.32
C GLY A 35 -0.23 17.26 -1.34
N GLN A 36 -0.56 17.00 -0.06
CA GLN A 36 0.42 16.74 0.99
C GLN A 36 0.11 15.40 1.66
N LYS A 37 0.62 14.33 1.09
CA LYS A 37 0.33 12.95 1.53
C LYS A 37 0.73 12.68 2.98
N ALA A 38 1.86 13.24 3.44
CA ALA A 38 2.31 13.04 4.80
C ALA A 38 1.34 13.66 5.83
N VAL A 39 0.89 14.89 5.57
CA VAL A 39 -0.08 15.58 6.43
C VAL A 39 -1.39 14.81 6.49
N PHE A 40 -1.87 14.37 5.32
CA PHE A 40 -3.08 13.57 5.22
C PHE A 40 -2.96 12.25 5.99
N LEU A 41 -1.89 11.51 5.77
CA LEU A 41 -1.66 10.22 6.41
C LEU A 41 -1.53 10.35 7.92
N GLN A 42 -0.81 11.36 8.39
CA GLN A 42 -0.65 11.60 9.83
C GLN A 42 -2.00 11.84 10.52
N ALA A 43 -2.86 12.66 9.92
CA ALA A 43 -4.20 12.92 10.43
C ALA A 43 -5.05 11.64 10.40
N PHE A 44 -5.01 10.89 9.32
CA PHE A 44 -5.74 9.64 9.17
C PHE A 44 -5.32 8.60 10.23
N MET A 45 -4.03 8.44 10.45
CA MET A 45 -3.49 7.54 11.46
C MET A 45 -3.96 7.95 12.87
N ALA A 46 -3.87 9.23 13.19
CA ALA A 46 -4.31 9.74 14.50
C ALA A 46 -5.81 9.55 14.73
N GLU A 47 -6.64 9.87 13.75
CA GLU A 47 -8.11 9.73 13.84
C GLU A 47 -8.56 8.27 13.97
N ASN A 48 -7.82 7.33 13.39
CA ASN A 48 -8.18 5.92 13.39
C ASN A 48 -7.39 5.07 14.37
N GLY A 49 -6.49 5.69 15.14
CA GLY A 49 -5.71 4.99 16.16
C GLY A 49 -4.64 4.05 15.62
N TYR A 50 -4.12 4.30 14.42
CA TYR A 50 -3.03 3.51 13.84
C TYR A 50 -1.66 4.05 14.25
N THR A 51 -0.79 3.14 14.66
CA THR A 51 0.61 3.44 14.99
C THR A 51 1.49 3.24 13.76
N ARG A 52 2.73 3.74 13.85
CA ARG A 52 3.76 3.49 12.83
C ARG A 52 3.94 1.98 12.55
N ALA A 53 4.03 1.16 13.60
CA ALA A 53 4.22 -0.28 13.46
C ALA A 53 3.06 -1.00 12.76
N GLN A 54 1.87 -0.41 12.77
CA GLN A 54 0.66 -0.97 12.15
C GLN A 54 0.43 -0.48 10.71
N THR A 55 1.29 0.40 10.21
CA THR A 55 1.06 1.08 8.93
C THR A 55 2.17 0.73 7.94
N ALA A 56 1.77 0.29 6.75
CA ALA A 56 2.67 0.06 5.62
C ALA A 56 2.36 1.05 4.49
N TYR A 57 3.35 1.36 3.69
CA TYR A 57 3.24 2.27 2.55
C TYR A 57 3.85 1.64 1.30
N CYS A 58 3.19 1.78 0.18
CA CYS A 58 3.73 1.43 -1.13
C CYS A 58 3.67 2.66 -2.03
N GLY A 59 4.82 3.10 -2.52
CA GLY A 59 4.94 4.28 -3.37
C GLY A 59 6.17 4.22 -4.26
N ASP A 60 6.25 5.12 -5.24
CA ASP A 60 7.27 5.04 -6.30
C ASP A 60 8.02 6.36 -6.55
N ASP A 61 7.56 7.47 -6.03
CA ASP A 61 8.11 8.77 -6.39
C ASP A 61 8.50 9.62 -5.17
N LEU A 62 9.22 10.69 -5.43
CA LEU A 62 9.78 11.58 -4.42
C LEU A 62 8.72 12.18 -3.50
N ASN A 63 7.52 12.44 -4.02
CA ASN A 63 6.40 12.97 -3.24
C ASN A 63 5.83 11.97 -2.23
N ASP A 64 6.28 10.72 -2.23
CA ASP A 64 5.91 9.70 -1.26
C ASP A 64 6.83 9.67 -0.04
N LEU A 65 8.05 10.21 -0.15
CA LEU A 65 9.10 10.07 0.87
C LEU A 65 8.68 10.53 2.28
N ALA A 66 8.01 11.67 2.36
CA ALA A 66 7.58 12.20 3.66
C ALA A 66 6.51 11.32 4.32
N ALA A 67 5.58 10.76 3.54
CA ALA A 67 4.57 9.83 4.02
C ALA A 67 5.20 8.49 4.42
N MET A 68 6.18 8.00 3.66
CA MET A 68 6.92 6.78 3.98
C MET A 68 7.59 6.86 5.35
N ALA A 69 8.07 8.05 5.74
CA ALA A 69 8.71 8.25 7.04
C ALA A 69 7.76 7.99 8.24
N LEU A 70 6.44 8.03 8.02
CA LEU A 70 5.43 7.77 9.05
C LEU A 70 5.12 6.29 9.23
N CYS A 71 5.61 5.42 8.36
CA CYS A 71 5.22 4.03 8.27
C CYS A 71 6.31 3.09 8.76
N GLY A 72 5.91 1.96 9.35
CA GLY A 72 6.83 0.95 9.87
C GLY A 72 7.36 0.01 8.81
N PHE A 73 6.66 -0.12 7.68
CA PHE A 73 7.09 -0.91 6.53
C PHE A 73 6.85 -0.14 5.24
N VAL A 74 7.86 -0.07 4.39
CA VAL A 74 7.81 0.65 3.12
C VAL A 74 8.23 -0.27 1.99
N ALA A 75 7.39 -0.38 0.97
CA ALA A 75 7.68 -1.11 -0.26
C ALA A 75 7.63 -0.16 -1.46
N CYS A 76 8.36 -0.50 -2.50
CA CYS A 76 8.32 0.23 -3.76
C CYS A 76 8.46 -0.72 -4.95
N PRO A 77 8.00 -0.32 -6.15
CA PRO A 77 8.23 -1.11 -7.36
C PRO A 77 9.70 -1.06 -7.81
N ALA A 78 10.06 -1.97 -8.71
CA ALA A 78 11.43 -2.07 -9.22
C ALA A 78 11.91 -0.81 -9.98
N ASP A 79 10.98 -0.06 -10.56
CA ASP A 79 11.23 1.18 -11.31
C ASP A 79 10.97 2.46 -10.53
N ALA A 80 10.92 2.38 -9.19
CA ALA A 80 10.78 3.56 -8.34
C ALA A 80 12.01 4.49 -8.45
N ALA A 81 11.84 5.74 -8.05
CA ALA A 81 12.94 6.70 -7.94
C ALA A 81 14.04 6.14 -7.01
N GLU A 82 15.28 6.44 -7.31
CA GLU A 82 16.43 5.89 -6.56
C GLU A 82 16.37 6.25 -5.07
N GLU A 83 15.94 7.44 -4.73
CA GLU A 83 15.78 7.89 -3.34
C GLU A 83 14.69 7.08 -2.61
N VAL A 84 13.63 6.71 -3.31
CA VAL A 84 12.57 5.84 -2.79
C VAL A 84 13.10 4.44 -2.55
N LYS A 85 13.86 3.89 -3.50
CA LYS A 85 14.50 2.57 -3.33
C LYS A 85 15.45 2.54 -2.14
N ALA A 86 16.22 3.62 -1.94
CA ALA A 86 17.14 3.75 -0.82
C ALA A 86 16.41 3.76 0.53
N ARG A 87 15.17 4.28 0.56
CA ARG A 87 14.36 4.35 1.77
C ARG A 87 13.54 3.07 2.02
N ALA A 88 13.25 2.31 0.99
CA ALA A 88 12.36 1.16 1.08
C ALA A 88 12.93 0.01 1.91
N ASP A 89 12.07 -0.65 2.66
CA ASP A 89 12.39 -1.91 3.35
C ASP A 89 12.32 -3.08 2.39
N TYR A 90 11.49 -2.96 1.33
CA TYR A 90 11.31 -4.00 0.31
C TYR A 90 11.16 -3.37 -1.06
N ILE A 91 12.01 -3.77 -1.99
CA ILE A 91 11.90 -3.40 -3.40
C ILE A 91 11.28 -4.59 -4.13
N CYS A 92 10.03 -4.41 -4.63
CA CYS A 92 9.36 -5.46 -5.37
C CYS A 92 10.09 -5.75 -6.69
N PRO A 93 10.22 -7.01 -7.10
CA PRO A 93 10.83 -7.33 -8.41
C PRO A 93 9.99 -6.86 -9.59
N GLN A 94 8.70 -6.60 -9.37
CA GLN A 94 7.79 -6.09 -10.41
C GLN A 94 7.92 -4.58 -10.54
N ARG A 95 7.73 -4.08 -11.77
CA ARG A 95 7.61 -2.66 -12.07
C ARG A 95 6.24 -2.12 -11.67
N GLY A 96 6.13 -0.81 -11.50
CA GLY A 96 4.85 -0.14 -11.30
C GLY A 96 3.86 -0.48 -12.42
N GLY A 97 2.61 -0.79 -12.05
CA GLY A 97 1.59 -1.23 -12.99
C GLY A 97 1.69 -2.70 -13.42
N GLU A 98 2.75 -3.41 -13.02
CA GLU A 98 3.00 -4.80 -13.41
C GLU A 98 2.94 -5.78 -12.22
N GLY A 99 2.13 -5.46 -11.21
CA GLY A 99 1.90 -6.34 -10.05
C GLY A 99 2.76 -6.00 -8.82
N ALA A 100 3.37 -4.81 -8.76
CA ALA A 100 4.21 -4.41 -7.63
C ALA A 100 3.42 -4.32 -6.33
N VAL A 101 2.21 -3.76 -6.33
CA VAL A 101 1.37 -3.68 -5.13
C VAL A 101 1.00 -5.08 -4.63
N ARG A 102 0.65 -5.99 -5.53
CA ARG A 102 0.42 -7.39 -5.17
C ARG A 102 1.66 -8.01 -4.54
N GLY A 103 2.83 -7.75 -5.10
CA GLY A 103 4.10 -8.22 -4.53
C GLY A 103 4.35 -7.71 -3.12
N ALA A 104 4.06 -6.43 -2.86
CA ALA A 104 4.15 -5.84 -1.54
C ALA A 104 3.18 -6.49 -0.54
N VAL A 105 1.93 -6.67 -0.93
CA VAL A 105 0.89 -7.33 -0.12
C VAL A 105 1.29 -8.78 0.21
N GLU A 106 1.75 -9.52 -0.79
CA GLU A 106 2.22 -10.89 -0.60
C GLU A 106 3.40 -10.95 0.37
N LYS A 107 4.37 -10.04 0.25
CA LYS A 107 5.51 -9.94 1.17
C LYS A 107 5.05 -9.72 2.61
N ILE A 108 4.12 -8.81 2.84
CA ILE A 108 3.57 -8.53 4.17
C ILE A 108 2.90 -9.78 4.74
N LEU A 109 1.99 -10.40 4.00
CA LEU A 109 1.22 -11.55 4.46
C LEU A 109 2.06 -12.80 4.66
N ARG A 110 3.11 -13.00 3.85
CA ARG A 110 4.07 -14.09 4.05
C ARG A 110 4.93 -13.86 5.29
N SER A 111 5.34 -12.63 5.53
CA SER A 111 6.19 -12.28 6.68
C SER A 111 5.52 -12.56 8.02
N ASP A 112 4.20 -12.42 8.09
CA ASP A 112 3.44 -12.67 9.33
C ASP A 112 2.63 -13.98 9.31
N GLY A 113 2.86 -14.82 8.29
CA GLY A 113 2.27 -16.15 8.19
C GLY A 113 0.81 -16.21 7.74
N ARG A 114 0.24 -15.09 7.29
CA ARG A 114 -1.19 -15.01 6.90
C ARG A 114 -1.46 -15.29 5.43
N TRP A 115 -0.44 -15.45 4.58
CA TRP A 115 -0.63 -15.57 3.13
C TRP A 115 -1.49 -16.77 2.75
N LYS A 116 -1.15 -17.95 3.24
CA LYS A 116 -1.88 -19.19 2.90
C LYS A 116 -3.37 -19.07 3.25
N ALA A 117 -3.68 -18.70 4.49
CA ALA A 117 -5.06 -18.56 4.95
C ALA A 117 -5.83 -17.50 4.16
N ALA A 118 -5.18 -16.39 3.80
CA ALA A 118 -5.79 -15.34 2.98
C ALA A 118 -6.16 -15.85 1.58
N VAL A 119 -5.27 -16.60 0.94
CA VAL A 119 -5.53 -17.19 -0.39
C VAL A 119 -6.66 -18.22 -0.32
N GLU A 120 -6.62 -19.11 0.64
CA GLU A 120 -7.66 -20.12 0.83
C GLU A 120 -9.04 -19.46 1.02
N LYS A 121 -9.10 -18.45 1.86
CA LYS A 121 -10.35 -17.72 2.14
C LYS A 121 -10.83 -16.90 0.95
N ALA A 122 -9.92 -16.24 0.23
CA ALA A 122 -10.29 -15.37 -0.88
C ALA A 122 -10.70 -16.13 -2.14
N PHE A 123 -10.08 -17.30 -2.39
CA PHE A 123 -10.24 -18.02 -3.65
C PHE A 123 -10.86 -19.42 -3.49
N GLY A 124 -11.19 -19.82 -2.26
CA GLY A 124 -11.83 -21.10 -1.99
C GLY A 124 -10.97 -22.32 -2.32
N ALA A 125 -9.65 -22.15 -2.31
CA ALA A 125 -8.71 -23.21 -2.67
C ALA A 125 -7.85 -23.60 -1.47
N ALA A 126 -7.74 -24.89 -1.18
CA ALA A 126 -6.77 -25.40 -0.21
C ALA A 126 -5.36 -25.41 -0.81
N LEU A 127 -4.38 -24.91 -0.07
CA LEU A 127 -2.97 -24.87 -0.49
C LEU A 127 -2.13 -25.92 0.24
#